data_35b57c81511f63b98802ce84db5e774a
#
_entry.id   35b57c81511f63b98802ce84db5e774a
#
_cell.length_a   1.000
_cell.length_b   1.000
_cell.length_c   1.000
_cell.angle_alpha   90.00
_cell.angle_beta   90.00
_cell.angle_gamma   90.00
#
_symmetry.space_group_name_H-M   'P 1'
#
loop_
_entity.id
_entity.type
_entity.pdbx_description
1 polymer ?
#
loop_
_entity_poly.entity_id
_entity_poly.type
_entity_poly.pdbx_seq_one_letter_code
_entity_poly.pdbx_strand_id
1 'polypeptide(L)'
;MFVLPLGKRTSGKNGRKLLVLPSEAMATGEKTIRLTLPGEPHELEALAEPAGSSLFTTVHHDTPGHALAGAGVSLRQRLEDGKSTWGLTLPHGQSVDIEGDPAKPPAPIRALLVALVRDLPLEPVATFRTRRSTLRVREEGVDAADILADSVALMEGRRVATSFSEIEVTPLNGERAAVRRVVRRLIDQGARRGERRPDLLKTLGPVPDSTPKADRKSAPPLEFLGELLAAQLRAMQSHDPGVRLGTDAEDLHSIRVAVRRARAILRAARPLLDEQWADTLRAELGWLGHALGPVRDLDVLLADLREEIETLDADEAFAAERLVHTLESEREVARAALLEVLDSNRYLALLDALGEAADQPRPSGRSVGLADLARSAFADLRKTAKGLGPRPSDEELHRLRIKTKRARYVGELAAGTVGKRADRFVKRARALQELLGAHQDAVVASARLRELSAGTRGDRVAFAAGRLVEREEARRREARSAVPKAWRKLQKAGRRAWA
;
A
#
# COMPACT_ATOMS: atom_id res chain seq x y z
N MET A 1 3.30 34.87 15.20
CA MET A 1 2.84 33.74 16.01
C MET A 1 2.14 32.78 15.05
N PHE A 2 2.93 31.98 14.33
CA PHE A 2 2.45 31.03 13.32
C PHE A 2 2.16 29.68 13.99
N VAL A 3 0.90 29.27 13.95
CA VAL A 3 0.47 27.97 14.44
C VAL A 3 0.76 26.93 13.35
N LEU A 4 1.70 26.02 13.63
CA LEU A 4 1.94 24.84 12.80
C LEU A 4 0.72 23.91 12.82
N PRO A 5 0.31 23.30 11.69
CA PRO A 5 -0.77 22.33 11.67
C PRO A 5 -0.35 21.08 12.44
N LEU A 6 -1.05 20.80 13.52
CA LEU A 6 -0.89 19.63 14.38
C LEU A 6 -1.17 18.35 13.58
N GLY A 7 -0.18 17.45 13.48
CA GLY A 7 -0.35 16.10 12.98
C GLY A 7 -1.49 15.36 13.70
N LYS A 8 -2.24 14.53 12.99
CA LYS A 8 -3.36 13.77 13.53
C LYS A 8 -2.90 12.88 14.68
N ARG A 9 -3.50 13.09 15.86
CA ARG A 9 -3.23 12.29 17.07
C ARG A 9 -4.17 11.09 17.10
N THR A 10 -3.66 9.89 16.99
CA THR A 10 -4.42 8.67 17.25
C THR A 10 -4.14 8.20 18.68
N SER A 11 -5.20 7.97 19.46
CA SER A 11 -5.11 7.50 20.85
C SER A 11 -5.11 5.97 20.88
N GLY A 12 -3.98 5.35 21.24
CA GLY A 12 -3.92 3.94 21.57
C GLY A 12 -4.43 3.66 23.00
N LYS A 13 -4.93 2.45 23.24
CA LYS A 13 -5.52 1.98 24.52
C LYS A 13 -4.69 2.21 25.81
N ASN A 14 -3.46 2.69 25.73
CA ASN A 14 -2.55 2.87 26.89
C ASN A 14 -1.98 4.29 27.04
N GLY A 15 -2.71 5.32 26.68
CA GLY A 15 -2.40 6.70 27.09
C GLY A 15 -1.08 7.32 26.60
N ARG A 16 -0.22 6.62 25.85
CA ARG A 16 0.98 7.16 25.22
C ARG A 16 0.63 7.65 23.81
N LYS A 17 0.84 8.93 23.58
CA LYS A 17 0.57 9.60 22.31
C LYS A 17 1.52 9.05 21.25
N LEU A 18 0.98 8.36 20.25
CA LEU A 18 1.69 8.07 18.99
C LEU A 18 1.85 9.39 18.22
N LEU A 19 3.07 9.80 17.99
CA LEU A 19 3.36 10.90 17.07
C LEU A 19 3.52 10.30 15.67
N VAL A 20 2.46 10.30 14.88
CA VAL A 20 2.55 9.96 13.46
C VAL A 20 3.09 11.19 12.74
N LEU A 21 4.34 11.13 12.33
CA LEU A 21 4.92 12.15 11.48
C LEU A 21 4.51 11.86 10.04
N PRO A 22 3.91 12.82 9.32
CA PRO A 22 3.80 12.71 7.86
C PRO A 22 5.21 12.53 7.30
N SER A 23 5.34 11.82 6.19
CA SER A 23 6.62 11.71 5.48
C SER A 23 7.27 13.11 5.46
N GLU A 24 8.51 13.23 5.94
CA GLU A 24 9.23 14.54 6.04
C GLU A 24 9.19 15.36 4.73
N ALA A 25 8.81 14.73 3.62
CA ALA A 25 8.60 15.38 2.32
C ALA A 25 7.32 16.25 2.23
N MET A 26 6.36 16.14 3.18
CA MET A 26 5.10 16.91 3.14
C MET A 26 5.04 18.08 4.14
N ALA A 27 6.04 18.26 5.01
CA ALA A 27 5.99 19.26 6.09
C ALA A 27 6.33 20.69 5.66
N THR A 28 7.05 20.87 4.54
CA THR A 28 7.32 22.20 3.96
C THR A 28 7.06 22.14 2.47
N GLY A 29 6.27 23.04 1.92
CA GLY A 29 6.01 23.16 0.47
C GLY A 29 7.26 23.45 -0.37
N GLU A 30 8.45 23.32 0.21
CA GLU A 30 9.76 23.56 -0.35
C GLU A 30 10.50 22.23 -0.57
N LYS A 31 10.92 22.01 -1.80
CA LYS A 31 11.50 20.73 -2.23
C LYS A 31 12.94 20.57 -1.72
N THR A 32 13.12 19.84 -0.63
CA THR A 32 14.44 19.41 -0.12
C THR A 32 15.17 18.56 -1.16
N ILE A 33 16.45 18.87 -1.40
CA ILE A 33 17.32 18.10 -2.29
C ILE A 33 18.25 17.23 -1.45
N ARG A 34 18.28 15.94 -1.77
CA ARG A 34 19.13 14.93 -1.11
C ARG A 34 20.27 14.52 -2.01
N LEU A 35 21.46 14.44 -1.40
CA LEU A 35 22.69 14.03 -2.07
C LEU A 35 23.42 13.00 -1.22
N THR A 36 24.17 12.12 -1.86
CA THR A 36 25.11 11.20 -1.21
C THR A 36 26.51 11.43 -1.76
N LEU A 37 27.51 11.36 -0.88
CA LEU A 37 28.91 11.51 -1.22
C LEU A 37 29.72 10.38 -0.58
N PRO A 38 30.62 9.69 -1.32
CA PRO A 38 31.60 8.79 -0.72
C PRO A 38 32.60 9.58 0.14
N GLY A 39 32.71 9.25 1.42
CA GLY A 39 33.58 9.99 2.36
C GLY A 39 32.94 11.26 2.95
N GLU A 40 33.76 12.09 3.55
CA GLU A 40 33.33 13.35 4.17
C GLU A 40 33.28 14.49 3.14
N PRO A 41 32.27 15.37 3.20
CA PRO A 41 32.22 16.52 2.32
C PRO A 41 33.31 17.56 2.74
N HIS A 42 34.11 17.94 1.79
CA HIS A 42 35.12 18.95 2.01
C HIS A 42 34.51 20.36 1.87
N GLU A 43 34.98 21.30 2.72
CA GLU A 43 34.67 22.73 2.60
C GLU A 43 33.17 23.11 2.69
N LEU A 44 32.34 22.36 3.40
CA LEU A 44 30.98 22.82 3.66
C LEU A 44 30.92 24.12 4.44
N GLU A 45 31.89 24.32 5.35
CA GLU A 45 32.05 25.57 6.15
C GLU A 45 32.35 26.79 5.28
N ALA A 46 32.90 26.59 4.08
CA ALA A 46 33.08 27.67 3.10
C ALA A 46 31.76 28.04 2.38
N LEU A 47 30.72 27.24 2.50
CA LEU A 47 29.43 27.46 1.85
C LEU A 47 28.35 27.94 2.81
N ALA A 48 28.50 27.66 4.12
CA ALA A 48 27.48 27.93 5.12
C ALA A 48 28.09 28.06 6.53
N GLU A 49 27.43 28.81 7.38
CA GLU A 49 27.82 28.97 8.78
C GLU A 49 27.37 27.79 9.64
N PRO A 50 28.20 27.28 10.58
CA PRO A 50 27.77 26.25 11.52
C PRO A 50 26.58 26.72 12.36
N ALA A 51 25.54 25.91 12.42
CA ALA A 51 24.32 26.15 13.19
C ALA A 51 24.10 25.13 14.31
N GLY A 52 24.82 24.00 14.28
CA GLY A 52 24.75 22.98 15.32
C GLY A 52 25.45 21.69 14.91
N SER A 53 25.67 20.81 15.89
CA SER A 53 26.16 19.45 15.64
C SER A 53 25.58 18.49 16.64
N SER A 54 25.37 17.23 16.22
CA SER A 54 24.98 16.13 17.11
C SER A 54 25.64 14.83 16.70
N LEU A 55 25.79 13.92 17.67
CA LEU A 55 26.32 12.58 17.47
C LEU A 55 25.31 11.57 17.97
N PHE A 56 24.89 10.66 17.10
CA PHE A 56 23.95 9.63 17.47
C PHE A 56 24.29 8.28 16.83
N THR A 57 23.78 7.23 17.46
CA THR A 57 23.87 5.86 16.92
C THR A 57 22.49 5.42 16.47
N THR A 58 22.40 4.89 15.26
CA THR A 58 21.16 4.25 14.74
C THR A 58 21.41 2.75 14.60
N VAL A 59 20.59 1.95 15.27
CA VAL A 59 20.61 0.50 15.17
C VAL A 59 19.36 0.06 14.41
N HIS A 60 19.54 -0.64 13.31
CA HIS A 60 18.44 -1.27 12.59
C HIS A 60 18.19 -2.67 13.12
N HIS A 61 16.94 -3.01 13.29
CA HIS A 61 16.49 -4.29 13.81
C HIS A 61 15.64 -5.02 12.77
N ASP A 62 15.83 -6.34 12.67
CA ASP A 62 15.00 -7.21 11.85
C ASP A 62 14.96 -8.61 12.49
N THR A 63 14.14 -9.49 11.93
CA THR A 63 14.17 -10.92 12.26
C THR A 63 15.39 -11.60 11.60
N PRO A 64 15.83 -12.77 12.06
CA PRO A 64 16.93 -13.51 11.43
C PRO A 64 16.71 -13.78 9.93
N GLY A 65 15.45 -13.89 9.49
CA GLY A 65 15.08 -14.07 8.08
C GLY A 65 14.80 -12.77 7.31
N HIS A 66 15.11 -11.60 7.89
CA HIS A 66 14.87 -10.28 7.28
C HIS A 66 13.43 -10.03 6.86
N ALA A 67 12.46 -10.45 7.67
CA ALA A 67 11.03 -10.32 7.36
C ALA A 67 10.58 -8.87 7.19
N LEU A 68 11.13 -7.94 7.98
CA LEU A 68 10.78 -6.51 7.87
C LEU A 68 11.31 -5.93 6.57
N ALA A 69 12.59 -6.15 6.28
CA ALA A 69 13.23 -5.69 5.06
C ALA A 69 12.55 -6.29 3.81
N GLY A 70 12.20 -7.59 3.85
CA GLY A 70 11.45 -8.28 2.79
C GLY A 70 10.06 -7.68 2.53
N ALA A 71 9.44 -7.08 3.55
CA ALA A 71 8.17 -6.36 3.44
C ALA A 71 8.34 -4.86 3.12
N GLY A 72 9.58 -4.37 2.97
CA GLY A 72 9.87 -2.95 2.78
C GLY A 72 9.67 -2.11 4.04
N VAL A 73 9.64 -2.72 5.21
CA VAL A 73 9.51 -2.08 6.52
C VAL A 73 10.89 -1.90 7.15
N SER A 74 11.15 -0.78 7.78
CA SER A 74 12.40 -0.53 8.51
C SER A 74 12.11 -0.19 9.96
N LEU A 75 12.66 -0.96 10.89
CA LEU A 75 12.64 -0.69 12.31
C LEU A 75 14.03 -0.20 12.74
N ARG A 76 14.10 1.01 13.28
CA ARG A 76 15.34 1.63 13.75
C ARG A 76 15.22 2.06 15.20
N GLN A 77 16.32 2.00 15.90
CA GLN A 77 16.51 2.61 17.21
C GLN A 77 17.56 3.71 17.09
N ARG A 78 17.24 4.92 17.48
CA ARG A 78 18.19 6.04 17.58
C ARG A 78 18.56 6.26 19.05
N LEU A 79 19.85 6.27 19.30
CA LEU A 79 20.44 6.55 20.62
C LEU A 79 21.18 7.89 20.52
N GLU A 80 20.71 8.90 21.25
CA GLU A 80 21.23 10.26 21.26
C GLU A 80 21.06 10.85 22.65
N ASP A 81 22.13 11.41 23.22
CA ASP A 81 22.15 12.06 24.56
C ASP A 81 21.47 11.23 25.66
N GLY A 82 21.71 9.93 25.66
CA GLY A 82 21.12 9.01 26.65
C GLY A 82 19.64 8.68 26.43
N LYS A 83 19.01 9.22 25.39
CA LYS A 83 17.63 8.90 25.01
C LYS A 83 17.60 7.82 23.93
N SER A 84 16.56 7.01 23.96
CA SER A 84 16.28 5.97 22.95
C SER A 84 14.97 6.27 22.27
N THR A 85 14.99 6.45 20.95
CA THR A 85 13.81 6.65 20.11
C THR A 85 13.72 5.53 19.09
N TRP A 86 12.61 4.82 19.10
CA TRP A 86 12.30 3.77 18.14
C TRP A 86 11.50 4.34 16.98
N GLY A 87 12.00 4.15 15.76
CA GLY A 87 11.37 4.61 14.53
C GLY A 87 10.96 3.43 13.65
N LEU A 88 9.70 3.39 13.24
CA LEU A 88 9.17 2.46 12.26
C LEU A 88 8.85 3.21 10.99
N THR A 89 9.44 2.79 9.86
CA THR A 89 9.14 3.34 8.53
C THR A 89 8.46 2.27 7.68
N LEU A 90 7.29 2.60 7.13
CA LEU A 90 6.50 1.73 6.27
C LEU A 90 6.88 1.89 4.79
N PRO A 91 6.52 0.94 3.91
CA PRO A 91 6.93 0.94 2.49
C PRO A 91 6.58 2.23 1.72
N HIS A 92 5.48 2.88 2.08
CA HIS A 92 5.01 4.11 1.43
C HIS A 92 5.50 5.40 2.12
N GLY A 93 6.53 5.31 2.96
CA GLY A 93 7.20 6.45 3.56
C GLY A 93 6.52 7.01 4.82
N GLN A 94 5.44 6.43 5.29
CA GLN A 94 4.87 6.75 6.61
C GLN A 94 5.85 6.31 7.69
N SER A 95 6.02 7.13 8.73
CA SER A 95 6.90 6.81 9.85
C SER A 95 6.23 7.10 11.20
N VAL A 96 6.61 6.31 12.20
CA VAL A 96 6.18 6.44 13.58
C VAL A 96 7.41 6.41 14.45
N ASP A 97 7.64 7.46 15.25
CA ASP A 97 8.74 7.52 16.20
C ASP A 97 8.19 7.57 17.64
N ILE A 98 8.74 6.74 18.53
CA ILE A 98 8.32 6.60 19.94
C ILE A 98 9.55 6.51 20.84
N GLU A 99 9.64 7.35 21.87
CA GLU A 99 10.62 7.16 22.93
C GLU A 99 10.33 5.88 23.73
N GLY A 100 11.36 5.11 24.03
CA GLY A 100 11.19 3.85 24.72
C GLY A 100 12.47 3.27 25.33
N ASP A 101 12.31 2.11 25.97
CA ASP A 101 13.40 1.34 26.52
C ASP A 101 14.42 0.98 25.45
N PRO A 102 15.73 1.19 25.67
CA PRO A 102 16.74 0.79 24.69
C PRO A 102 16.85 -0.72 24.48
N ALA A 103 16.35 -1.54 25.41
CA ALA A 103 16.45 -2.99 25.30
C ALA A 103 15.42 -3.63 24.36
N LYS A 104 14.28 -2.98 24.13
CA LYS A 104 13.20 -3.55 23.31
C LYS A 104 12.28 -2.50 22.70
N PRO A 105 11.73 -2.78 21.49
CA PRO A 105 10.75 -1.89 20.87
C PRO A 105 9.52 -1.70 21.75
N PRO A 106 8.97 -0.48 21.82
CA PRO A 106 7.73 -0.18 22.54
C PRO A 106 6.56 -1.07 22.08
N ALA A 107 5.65 -1.39 23.02
CA ALA A 107 4.48 -2.22 22.70
C ALA A 107 3.65 -1.72 21.51
N PRO A 108 3.42 -0.41 21.30
CA PRO A 108 2.71 0.07 20.12
C PRO A 108 3.42 -0.27 18.80
N ILE A 109 4.76 -0.18 18.74
CA ILE A 109 5.52 -0.58 17.54
C ILE A 109 5.42 -2.09 17.32
N ARG A 110 5.57 -2.90 18.37
CA ARG A 110 5.44 -4.35 18.27
C ARG A 110 4.06 -4.77 17.76
N ALA A 111 3.01 -4.10 18.21
CA ALA A 111 1.64 -4.36 17.75
C ALA A 111 1.45 -4.12 16.24
N LEU A 112 2.18 -3.16 15.65
CA LEU A 112 2.17 -2.92 14.22
C LEU A 112 2.90 -4.02 13.42
N LEU A 113 3.79 -4.76 14.05
CA LEU A 113 4.67 -5.73 13.39
C LEU A 113 4.23 -7.20 13.53
N VAL A 114 3.12 -7.46 14.23
CA VAL A 114 2.66 -8.83 14.57
C VAL A 114 2.58 -9.74 13.33
N ALA A 115 2.05 -9.25 12.21
CA ALA A 115 1.90 -10.04 10.99
C ALA A 115 3.25 -10.40 10.32
N LEU A 116 4.31 -9.63 10.58
CA LEU A 116 5.64 -9.82 10.00
C LEU A 116 6.57 -10.60 10.93
N VAL A 117 6.59 -10.23 12.21
CA VAL A 117 7.57 -10.73 13.18
C VAL A 117 7.09 -12.00 13.86
N ARG A 118 5.78 -12.16 14.10
CA ARG A 118 5.25 -13.26 14.91
C ARG A 118 5.90 -13.25 16.31
N ASP A 119 6.41 -14.41 16.69
CA ASP A 119 7.17 -14.64 17.93
C ASP A 119 8.70 -14.65 17.69
N LEU A 120 9.14 -14.26 16.47
CA LEU A 120 10.57 -14.24 16.15
C LEU A 120 11.26 -13.08 16.87
N PRO A 121 12.52 -13.27 17.32
CA PRO A 121 13.29 -12.20 17.94
C PRO A 121 13.58 -11.10 16.93
N LEU A 122 13.57 -9.85 17.39
CA LEU A 122 14.09 -8.70 16.67
C LEU A 122 15.53 -8.46 17.10
N GLU A 123 16.46 -8.65 16.19
CA GLU A 123 17.88 -8.56 16.44
C GLU A 123 18.52 -7.38 15.71
N PRO A 124 19.60 -6.78 16.24
CA PRO A 124 20.37 -5.78 15.53
C PRO A 124 20.98 -6.37 14.24
N VAL A 125 20.68 -5.77 13.10
CA VAL A 125 21.19 -6.21 11.78
C VAL A 125 22.17 -5.22 11.17
N ALA A 126 22.12 -3.95 11.55
CA ALA A 126 23.10 -2.94 11.13
C ALA A 126 23.17 -1.83 12.18
N THR A 127 24.39 -1.35 12.44
CA THR A 127 24.64 -0.22 13.35
C THR A 127 25.35 0.88 12.61
N PHE A 128 24.80 2.08 12.65
CA PHE A 128 25.38 3.29 12.07
C PHE A 128 25.72 4.30 13.16
N ARG A 129 26.90 4.86 13.12
CA ARG A 129 27.28 6.02 13.93
C ARG A 129 27.25 7.23 13.00
N THR A 130 26.45 8.22 13.35
CA THR A 130 26.25 9.42 12.53
C THR A 130 26.67 10.65 13.29
N ARG A 131 27.58 11.45 12.68
CA ARG A 131 27.84 12.82 13.09
C ARG A 131 27.05 13.72 12.17
N ARG A 132 26.10 14.44 12.72
CA ARG A 132 25.30 15.44 12.00
C ARG A 132 25.87 16.81 12.22
N SER A 133 26.11 17.55 11.13
CA SER A 133 26.40 18.97 11.14
C SER A 133 25.23 19.70 10.51
N THR A 134 24.71 20.70 11.21
CA THR A 134 23.71 21.62 10.68
C THR A 134 24.40 22.91 10.33
N LEU A 135 24.27 23.34 9.07
CA LEU A 135 24.87 24.59 8.58
C LEU A 135 23.77 25.43 7.93
N ARG A 136 23.95 26.76 8.00
CA ARG A 136 23.00 27.71 7.45
C ARG A 136 23.66 28.56 6.37
N VAL A 137 23.06 28.56 5.21
CA VAL A 137 23.46 29.42 4.09
C VAL A 137 22.80 30.78 4.26
N ARG A 138 23.60 31.86 4.25
CA ARG A 138 23.11 33.24 4.25
C ARG A 138 23.45 33.93 2.96
N GLU A 139 22.52 34.70 2.44
CA GLU A 139 22.71 35.58 1.29
C GLU A 139 22.21 36.98 1.64
N GLU A 140 23.07 37.95 1.46
CA GLU A 140 22.77 39.35 1.80
C GLU A 140 22.20 39.54 3.22
N GLY A 141 22.67 38.72 4.18
CA GLY A 141 22.22 38.75 5.57
C GLY A 141 20.91 38.03 5.88
N VAL A 142 20.29 37.38 4.87
CA VAL A 142 19.06 36.62 5.01
C VAL A 142 19.34 35.13 4.98
N ASP A 143 18.67 34.35 5.84
CA ASP A 143 18.76 32.90 5.86
C ASP A 143 18.11 32.33 4.58
N ALA A 144 18.91 31.70 3.70
CA ALA A 144 18.51 31.27 2.36
C ALA A 144 18.30 29.75 2.24
N ALA A 145 19.10 28.95 2.96
CA ALA A 145 18.94 27.50 2.99
C ALA A 145 19.53 26.88 4.25
N ASP A 146 19.01 25.74 4.66
CA ASP A 146 19.62 24.85 5.65
C ASP A 146 20.29 23.66 4.96
N ILE A 147 21.48 23.30 5.44
CA ILE A 147 22.22 22.11 5.06
C ILE A 147 22.32 21.19 6.28
N LEU A 148 21.77 19.97 6.17
CA LEU A 148 22.04 18.89 7.10
C LEU A 148 23.05 17.96 6.46
N ALA A 149 24.24 17.87 7.03
CA ALA A 149 25.32 17.01 6.57
C ALA A 149 25.58 15.91 7.60
N ASP A 150 25.20 14.69 7.24
CA ASP A 150 25.41 13.49 8.04
C ASP A 150 26.65 12.74 7.55
N SER A 151 27.68 12.67 8.39
CA SER A 151 28.82 11.77 8.20
C SER A 151 28.48 10.43 8.87
N VAL A 152 28.23 9.41 8.04
CA VAL A 152 27.67 8.13 8.46
C VAL A 152 28.74 7.04 8.38
N ALA A 153 29.00 6.34 9.48
CA ALA A 153 29.87 5.18 9.56
C ALA A 153 29.05 3.93 9.84
N LEU A 154 29.11 2.94 8.94
CA LEU A 154 28.61 1.58 9.20
C LEU A 154 29.61 0.86 10.10
N MET A 155 29.12 0.32 11.22
CA MET A 155 29.93 -0.34 12.22
C MET A 155 29.84 -1.87 12.07
N GLU A 156 31.00 -2.52 12.10
CA GLU A 156 31.13 -3.96 12.25
C GLU A 156 31.82 -4.25 13.60
N GLY A 157 30.99 -4.51 14.61
CA GLY A 157 31.45 -4.51 15.99
C GLY A 157 32.00 -3.13 16.41
N ARG A 158 33.30 -3.05 16.70
CA ARG A 158 33.98 -1.78 17.09
C ARG A 158 34.72 -1.10 15.93
N ARG A 159 34.72 -1.69 14.74
CA ARG A 159 35.41 -1.16 13.57
C ARG A 159 34.43 -0.46 12.61
N VAL A 160 34.93 0.54 11.88
CA VAL A 160 34.20 1.13 10.78
C VAL A 160 34.40 0.26 9.54
N ALA A 161 33.32 -0.32 9.01
CA ALA A 161 33.34 -1.12 7.79
C ALA A 161 33.36 -0.24 6.54
N THR A 162 32.55 0.81 6.54
CA THR A 162 32.49 1.80 5.45
C THR A 162 31.94 3.12 5.98
N SER A 163 32.24 4.21 5.28
CA SER A 163 31.70 5.54 5.59
C SER A 163 31.24 6.25 4.33
N PHE A 164 30.23 7.10 4.47
CA PHE A 164 29.68 7.93 3.41
C PHE A 164 29.02 9.16 4.05
N SER A 165 28.71 10.16 3.24
CA SER A 165 27.96 11.32 3.70
C SER A 165 26.61 11.43 3.00
N GLU A 166 25.60 11.77 3.79
CA GLU A 166 24.27 12.16 3.32
C GLU A 166 24.09 13.66 3.57
N ILE A 167 23.66 14.40 2.55
CA ILE A 167 23.48 15.83 2.63
C ILE A 167 22.07 16.16 2.20
N GLU A 168 21.35 16.86 3.05
CA GLU A 168 20.04 17.42 2.73
C GLU A 168 20.16 18.95 2.65
N VAL A 169 19.69 19.52 1.54
CA VAL A 169 19.65 20.97 1.34
C VAL A 169 18.21 21.39 1.20
N THR A 170 17.74 22.19 2.16
CA THR A 170 16.36 22.67 2.23
C THR A 170 16.33 24.18 2.02
N PRO A 171 15.59 24.71 1.03
CA PRO A 171 15.45 26.15 0.85
C PRO A 171 14.71 26.75 2.04
N LEU A 172 15.08 27.98 2.40
CA LEU A 172 14.36 28.82 3.33
C LEU A 172 13.82 30.03 2.56
N ASN A 173 12.67 30.54 2.96
CA ASN A 173 12.07 31.75 2.38
C ASN A 173 11.90 31.73 0.84
N GLY A 174 11.77 30.56 0.22
CA GLY A 174 11.61 30.43 -1.23
C GLY A 174 12.90 30.56 -2.06
N GLU A 175 14.08 30.67 -1.45
CA GLU A 175 15.38 30.92 -2.09
C GLU A 175 15.96 29.70 -2.83
N ARG A 176 15.28 29.30 -3.90
CA ARG A 176 15.70 28.15 -4.75
C ARG A 176 17.05 28.36 -5.44
N ALA A 177 17.50 29.63 -5.60
CA ALA A 177 18.78 29.95 -6.24
C ALA A 177 19.96 29.54 -5.37
N ALA A 178 19.91 29.81 -4.06
CA ALA A 178 20.89 29.38 -3.07
C ALA A 178 21.06 27.85 -3.06
N VAL A 179 19.93 27.13 -2.98
CA VAL A 179 19.94 25.65 -3.04
C VAL A 179 20.61 25.14 -4.31
N ARG A 180 20.31 25.71 -5.48
CA ARG A 180 20.95 25.29 -6.74
C ARG A 180 22.46 25.51 -6.74
N ARG A 181 22.96 26.60 -6.15
CA ARG A 181 24.41 26.87 -6.04
C ARG A 181 25.08 25.83 -5.15
N VAL A 182 24.55 25.61 -3.95
CA VAL A 182 25.06 24.62 -3.00
C VAL A 182 25.07 23.22 -3.64
N VAL A 183 23.96 22.80 -4.21
CA VAL A 183 23.83 21.49 -4.86
C VAL A 183 24.82 21.32 -6.01
N ARG A 184 25.04 22.35 -6.85
CA ARG A 184 26.00 22.28 -7.93
C ARG A 184 27.42 22.07 -7.39
N ARG A 185 27.81 22.82 -6.36
CA ARG A 185 29.12 22.70 -5.77
C ARG A 185 29.38 21.35 -5.12
N LEU A 186 28.37 20.77 -4.48
CA LEU A 186 28.45 19.41 -3.95
C LEU A 186 28.55 18.35 -5.06
N ILE A 187 27.85 18.54 -6.18
CA ILE A 187 27.95 17.65 -7.33
C ILE A 187 29.35 17.72 -7.97
N ASP A 188 29.95 18.92 -8.04
CA ASP A 188 31.32 19.11 -8.54
C ASP A 188 32.35 18.41 -7.64
N GLN A 189 32.05 18.21 -6.35
CA GLN A 189 32.84 17.42 -5.41
C GLN A 189 32.56 15.89 -5.49
N GLY A 190 31.72 15.45 -6.42
CA GLY A 190 31.38 14.04 -6.63
C GLY A 190 30.11 13.57 -5.93
N ALA A 191 29.32 14.48 -5.32
CA ALA A 191 28.03 14.12 -4.77
C ALA A 191 27.06 13.69 -5.88
N ARG A 192 26.27 12.67 -5.62
CA ARG A 192 25.23 12.18 -6.51
C ARG A 192 23.86 12.46 -5.92
N ARG A 193 22.92 12.90 -6.76
CA ARG A 193 21.52 12.94 -6.35
C ARG A 193 21.08 11.51 -6.08
N GLY A 194 20.63 11.23 -4.88
CA GLY A 194 20.25 9.90 -4.42
C GLY A 194 18.95 9.92 -3.66
N GLU A 195 18.30 8.78 -3.68
CA GLU A 195 17.27 8.44 -2.73
C GLU A 195 17.90 8.23 -1.35
N ARG A 196 17.07 8.38 -0.30
CA ARG A 196 17.46 8.13 1.09
C ARG A 196 18.25 6.84 1.24
N ARG A 197 19.42 6.93 1.90
CA ARG A 197 20.34 5.90 2.36
C ARG A 197 20.60 4.78 1.35
N PRO A 198 21.84 4.35 1.17
CA PRO A 198 22.09 3.11 0.50
C PRO A 198 21.14 2.10 1.13
N ASP A 199 20.27 1.57 0.28
CA ASP A 199 19.23 0.63 0.62
C ASP A 199 19.77 -0.26 1.73
N LEU A 200 19.19 -0.21 2.94
CA LEU A 200 19.63 -1.10 4.02
C LEU A 200 19.69 -2.54 3.51
N LEU A 201 18.79 -2.88 2.58
CA LEU A 201 18.75 -4.10 1.81
C LEU A 201 20.02 -4.35 0.99
N LYS A 202 20.67 -3.31 0.44
CA LYS A 202 21.97 -3.47 -0.26
C LYS A 202 23.14 -3.66 0.71
N THR A 203 23.01 -3.10 1.91
CA THR A 203 24.03 -3.23 2.97
C THR A 203 23.93 -4.59 3.66
N LEU A 204 22.73 -5.12 3.82
CA LEU A 204 22.46 -6.44 4.40
C LEU A 204 22.74 -7.60 3.42
N GLY A 205 23.12 -7.30 2.20
CA GLY A 205 23.19 -8.27 1.11
C GLY A 205 21.82 -8.44 0.43
N PRO A 206 21.72 -9.23 -0.63
CA PRO A 206 20.44 -9.51 -1.22
C PRO A 206 19.59 -10.15 -0.13
N VAL A 207 18.58 -9.41 0.35
CA VAL A 207 17.40 -10.06 0.91
C VAL A 207 17.11 -11.16 -0.08
N PRO A 208 16.99 -12.42 0.33
CA PRO A 208 16.64 -13.47 -0.59
C PRO A 208 15.39 -12.94 -1.30
N ASP A 209 15.61 -12.27 -2.44
CA ASP A 209 14.54 -11.86 -3.31
C ASP A 209 13.95 -13.18 -3.68
N SER A 210 13.13 -13.59 -2.69
CA SER A 210 11.97 -14.28 -2.98
C SER A 210 11.96 -14.76 -4.41
N THR A 211 12.01 -16.02 -4.57
CA THR A 211 11.68 -16.75 -5.78
C THR A 211 12.37 -16.18 -7.03
N PRO A 212 13.32 -16.91 -7.59
CA PRO A 212 13.78 -16.66 -8.95
C PRO A 212 12.51 -16.42 -9.76
N LYS A 213 12.46 -15.33 -10.51
CA LYS A 213 11.39 -15.16 -11.50
C LYS A 213 11.52 -16.32 -12.44
N ALA A 214 10.78 -17.41 -12.17
CA ALA A 214 10.75 -18.55 -13.04
C ALA A 214 10.53 -18.04 -14.44
N ASP A 215 11.26 -18.51 -15.41
CA ASP A 215 11.00 -18.15 -16.79
C ASP A 215 9.53 -18.54 -17.06
N ARG A 216 8.67 -17.54 -17.09
CA ARG A 216 7.20 -17.71 -17.18
C ARG A 216 6.78 -18.65 -18.31
N LYS A 217 7.68 -18.95 -19.24
CA LYS A 217 7.40 -19.83 -20.37
C LYS A 217 7.68 -21.29 -20.08
N SER A 218 8.54 -21.59 -19.11
CA SER A 218 9.01 -22.96 -18.80
C SER A 218 8.62 -23.46 -17.41
N ALA A 219 8.17 -22.57 -16.49
CA ALA A 219 7.79 -22.96 -15.15
C ALA A 219 6.57 -23.90 -15.12
N PRO A 220 6.62 -24.97 -14.33
CA PRO A 220 5.45 -25.82 -14.09
C PRO A 220 4.26 -25.00 -13.56
N PRO A 221 3.02 -25.34 -13.92
CA PRO A 221 1.83 -24.56 -13.51
C PRO A 221 1.69 -24.32 -12.01
N LEU A 222 2.12 -25.28 -11.18
CA LEU A 222 2.04 -25.19 -9.72
C LEU A 222 3.11 -24.25 -9.15
N GLU A 223 4.30 -24.23 -9.71
CA GLU A 223 5.36 -23.28 -9.32
C GLU A 223 4.92 -21.84 -9.62
N PHE A 224 4.38 -21.59 -10.80
CA PHE A 224 3.84 -20.28 -11.16
C PHE A 224 2.64 -19.87 -10.27
N LEU A 225 1.80 -20.84 -9.88
CA LEU A 225 0.73 -20.61 -8.91
C LEU A 225 1.29 -20.19 -7.55
N GLY A 226 2.35 -20.86 -7.07
CA GLY A 226 3.06 -20.51 -5.84
C GLY A 226 3.56 -19.09 -5.87
N GLU A 227 4.24 -18.66 -6.94
CA GLU A 227 4.68 -17.27 -7.12
C GLU A 227 3.54 -16.26 -7.04
N LEU A 228 2.39 -16.56 -7.65
CA LEU A 228 1.22 -15.69 -7.60
C LEU A 228 0.65 -15.58 -6.19
N LEU A 229 0.63 -16.68 -5.41
CA LEU A 229 0.18 -16.68 -4.02
C LEU A 229 1.18 -15.95 -3.11
N ALA A 230 2.48 -16.20 -3.27
CA ALA A 230 3.55 -15.50 -2.56
C ALA A 230 3.46 -13.97 -2.75
N ALA A 231 3.17 -13.52 -3.97
CA ALA A 231 2.97 -12.10 -4.23
C ALA A 231 1.77 -11.51 -3.47
N GLN A 232 0.71 -12.28 -3.27
CA GLN A 232 -0.44 -11.82 -2.47
C GLN A 232 -0.11 -11.81 -0.98
N LEU A 233 0.60 -12.81 -0.47
CA LEU A 233 1.05 -12.85 0.92
C LEU A 233 1.95 -11.66 1.23
N ARG A 234 2.96 -11.38 0.38
CA ARG A 234 3.82 -10.21 0.54
C ARG A 234 3.03 -8.90 0.57
N ALA A 235 2.06 -8.75 -0.31
CA ALA A 235 1.19 -7.57 -0.32
C ALA A 235 0.36 -7.45 0.97
N MET A 236 -0.15 -8.55 1.51
CA MET A 236 -0.87 -8.55 2.79
C MET A 236 0.07 -8.13 3.94
N GLN A 237 1.27 -8.70 4.00
CA GLN A 237 2.25 -8.44 5.05
C GLN A 237 2.81 -7.02 5.00
N SER A 238 3.13 -6.50 3.82
CA SER A 238 3.70 -5.14 3.66
C SER A 238 2.71 -4.02 4.00
N HIS A 239 1.42 -4.25 3.83
CA HIS A 239 0.38 -3.27 4.13
C HIS A 239 -0.29 -3.47 5.50
N ASP A 240 -0.07 -4.59 6.20
CA ASP A 240 -0.66 -4.86 7.52
C ASP A 240 -0.34 -3.77 8.55
N PRO A 241 0.93 -3.32 8.70
CA PRO A 241 1.26 -2.26 9.65
C PRO A 241 0.52 -0.94 9.35
N GLY A 242 0.34 -0.60 8.09
CA GLY A 242 -0.39 0.60 7.66
C GLY A 242 -1.88 0.53 7.97
N VAL A 243 -2.51 -0.65 7.79
CA VAL A 243 -3.92 -0.87 8.19
C VAL A 243 -4.09 -0.73 9.70
N ARG A 244 -3.15 -1.29 10.50
CA ARG A 244 -3.16 -1.13 11.95
C ARG A 244 -2.97 0.31 12.38
N LEU A 245 -2.11 1.05 11.72
CA LEU A 245 -1.90 2.48 11.94
C LEU A 245 -3.13 3.30 11.55
N GLY A 246 -3.76 2.98 10.43
CA GLY A 246 -5.03 3.56 9.97
C GLY A 246 -4.91 4.98 9.43
N THR A 247 -3.74 5.40 8.99
CA THR A 247 -3.47 6.75 8.46
C THR A 247 -3.70 6.86 6.96
N ASP A 248 -3.63 5.74 6.23
CA ASP A 248 -3.82 5.67 4.78
C ASP A 248 -4.81 4.56 4.42
N ALA A 249 -5.89 4.93 3.73
CA ALA A 249 -6.91 4.00 3.25
C ALA A 249 -6.38 3.08 2.13
N GLU A 250 -5.25 3.42 1.50
CA GLU A 250 -4.65 2.63 0.43
C GLU A 250 -4.05 1.31 0.96
N ASP A 251 -3.56 1.29 2.21
CA ASP A 251 -3.08 0.07 2.85
C ASP A 251 -4.20 -0.98 2.97
N LEU A 252 -5.36 -0.55 3.45
CA LEU A 252 -6.54 -1.41 3.53
C LEU A 252 -7.02 -1.86 2.13
N HIS A 253 -7.00 -0.94 1.17
CA HIS A 253 -7.32 -1.27 -0.23
C HIS A 253 -6.41 -2.36 -0.77
N SER A 254 -5.11 -2.25 -0.56
CA SER A 254 -4.10 -3.18 -1.04
C SER A 254 -4.26 -4.57 -0.44
N ILE A 255 -4.48 -4.68 0.90
CA ILE A 255 -4.78 -5.98 1.53
C ILE A 255 -6.07 -6.58 0.95
N ARG A 256 -7.13 -5.79 0.82
CA ARG A 256 -8.41 -6.28 0.26
C ARG A 256 -8.25 -6.77 -1.19
N VAL A 257 -7.44 -6.09 -1.99
CA VAL A 257 -7.10 -6.53 -3.35
C VAL A 257 -6.33 -7.84 -3.31
N ALA A 258 -5.32 -7.97 -2.44
CA ALA A 258 -4.51 -9.19 -2.31
C ALA A 258 -5.36 -10.40 -1.89
N VAL A 259 -6.18 -10.27 -0.84
CA VAL A 259 -7.13 -11.31 -0.38
C VAL A 259 -8.08 -11.74 -1.48
N ARG A 260 -8.71 -10.78 -2.15
CA ARG A 260 -9.64 -11.06 -3.25
C ARG A 260 -8.94 -11.76 -4.42
N ARG A 261 -7.68 -11.37 -4.71
CA ARG A 261 -6.89 -11.95 -5.78
C ARG A 261 -6.44 -13.36 -5.45
N ALA A 262 -5.95 -13.63 -4.23
CA ALA A 262 -5.60 -14.96 -3.74
C ALA A 262 -6.80 -15.92 -3.84
N ARG A 263 -7.98 -15.50 -3.37
CA ARG A 263 -9.23 -16.28 -3.51
C ARG A 263 -9.57 -16.62 -4.96
N ALA A 264 -9.37 -15.65 -5.85
CA ALA A 264 -9.69 -15.84 -7.25
C ALA A 264 -8.67 -16.71 -7.97
N ILE A 265 -7.39 -16.63 -7.61
CA ILE A 265 -6.31 -17.52 -8.09
C ILE A 265 -6.60 -18.96 -7.68
N LEU A 266 -6.85 -19.22 -6.39
CA LEU A 266 -7.20 -20.55 -5.89
C LEU A 266 -8.45 -21.12 -6.56
N ARG A 267 -9.48 -20.29 -6.79
CA ARG A 267 -10.67 -20.71 -7.53
C ARG A 267 -10.37 -21.04 -8.98
N ALA A 268 -9.51 -20.29 -9.63
CA ALA A 268 -9.12 -20.51 -11.01
C ALA A 268 -8.28 -21.78 -11.15
N ALA A 269 -7.37 -22.02 -10.22
CA ALA A 269 -6.47 -23.17 -10.17
C ALA A 269 -7.10 -24.42 -9.54
N ARG A 270 -8.34 -24.36 -9.01
CA ARG A 270 -9.02 -25.47 -8.31
C ARG A 270 -8.91 -26.83 -9.03
N PRO A 271 -9.05 -26.94 -10.36
CA PRO A 271 -8.89 -28.22 -11.05
C PRO A 271 -7.48 -28.82 -11.01
N LEU A 272 -6.46 -28.00 -10.70
CA LEU A 272 -5.04 -28.40 -10.57
C LEU A 272 -4.68 -28.77 -9.13
N LEU A 273 -5.53 -28.41 -8.15
CA LEU A 273 -5.27 -28.49 -6.72
C LEU A 273 -6.13 -29.54 -6.05
N ASP A 274 -5.68 -30.03 -4.89
CA ASP A 274 -6.54 -30.71 -3.95
C ASP A 274 -7.75 -29.81 -3.64
N GLU A 275 -8.95 -30.30 -3.96
CA GLU A 275 -10.15 -29.49 -3.96
C GLU A 275 -10.53 -29.05 -2.55
N GLN A 276 -10.42 -29.96 -1.56
CA GLN A 276 -10.79 -29.69 -0.17
C GLN A 276 -9.82 -28.68 0.46
N TRP A 277 -8.54 -28.87 0.27
CA TRP A 277 -7.52 -27.95 0.74
C TRP A 277 -7.68 -26.56 0.14
N ALA A 278 -7.85 -26.45 -1.18
CA ALA A 278 -8.02 -25.17 -1.85
C ALA A 278 -9.31 -24.45 -1.42
N ASP A 279 -10.42 -25.17 -1.22
CA ASP A 279 -11.68 -24.60 -0.77
C ASP A 279 -11.60 -24.15 0.70
N THR A 280 -10.88 -24.87 1.57
CA THR A 280 -10.61 -24.48 2.96
C THR A 280 -9.82 -23.15 3.01
N LEU A 281 -8.70 -23.05 2.30
CA LEU A 281 -7.90 -21.83 2.25
C LEU A 281 -8.70 -20.65 1.65
N ARG A 282 -9.53 -20.91 0.65
CA ARG A 282 -10.45 -19.90 0.08
C ARG A 282 -11.51 -19.43 1.06
N ALA A 283 -12.00 -20.30 1.92
CA ALA A 283 -12.96 -19.96 2.96
C ALA A 283 -12.32 -19.02 4.01
N GLU A 284 -11.10 -19.33 4.46
CA GLU A 284 -10.34 -18.47 5.40
C GLU A 284 -10.03 -17.10 4.81
N LEU A 285 -9.57 -17.04 3.57
CA LEU A 285 -9.42 -15.76 2.85
C LEU A 285 -10.78 -15.04 2.68
N GLY A 286 -11.88 -15.79 2.60
CA GLY A 286 -13.24 -15.26 2.58
C GLY A 286 -13.62 -14.58 3.88
N TRP A 287 -13.34 -15.24 5.00
CA TRP A 287 -13.53 -14.69 6.34
C TRP A 287 -12.79 -13.36 6.52
N LEU A 288 -11.50 -13.30 6.18
CA LEU A 288 -10.75 -12.06 6.23
C LEU A 288 -11.34 -10.99 5.29
N GLY A 289 -11.74 -11.39 4.08
CA GLY A 289 -12.37 -10.47 3.14
C GLY A 289 -13.68 -9.85 3.64
N HIS A 290 -14.46 -10.58 4.47
CA HIS A 290 -15.65 -10.05 5.13
C HIS A 290 -15.31 -9.03 6.23
N ALA A 291 -14.21 -9.21 6.96
CA ALA A 291 -13.77 -8.26 7.97
C ALA A 291 -13.23 -6.95 7.35
N LEU A 292 -12.48 -7.05 6.23
CA LEU A 292 -11.95 -5.90 5.50
C LEU A 292 -13.04 -5.10 4.76
N GLY A 293 -14.15 -5.76 4.40
CA GLY A 293 -15.21 -5.20 3.57
C GLY A 293 -15.79 -3.92 4.09
N PRO A 294 -16.40 -3.92 5.28
CA PRO A 294 -17.13 -2.77 5.83
C PRO A 294 -16.28 -1.50 5.92
N VAL A 295 -15.04 -1.61 6.39
CA VAL A 295 -14.14 -0.43 6.49
C VAL A 295 -13.85 0.13 5.11
N ARG A 296 -13.51 -0.72 4.12
CA ARG A 296 -13.20 -0.24 2.77
C ARG A 296 -14.39 0.34 2.05
N ASP A 297 -15.57 -0.23 2.23
CA ASP A 297 -16.79 0.27 1.60
C ASP A 297 -17.13 1.65 2.14
N LEU A 298 -16.90 1.89 3.46
CA LEU A 298 -17.05 3.21 4.09
C LEU A 298 -15.94 4.19 3.68
N ASP A 299 -14.66 3.75 3.55
CA ASP A 299 -13.56 4.59 3.05
C ASP A 299 -13.86 5.14 1.64
N VAL A 300 -14.38 4.30 0.74
CA VAL A 300 -14.74 4.72 -0.62
C VAL A 300 -15.90 5.70 -0.59
N LEU A 301 -16.97 5.36 0.15
CA LEU A 301 -18.14 6.23 0.23
C LEU A 301 -17.81 7.59 0.84
N LEU A 302 -16.98 7.63 1.89
CA LEU A 302 -16.51 8.86 2.51
C LEU A 302 -15.66 9.71 1.55
N ALA A 303 -14.77 9.07 0.78
CA ALA A 303 -13.95 9.78 -0.20
C ALA A 303 -14.82 10.41 -1.31
N ASP A 304 -15.72 9.61 -1.89
CA ASP A 304 -16.65 10.08 -2.93
C ASP A 304 -17.55 11.19 -2.40
N LEU A 305 -18.09 11.03 -1.19
CA LEU A 305 -18.96 12.03 -0.58
C LEU A 305 -18.23 13.36 -0.33
N ARG A 306 -17.00 13.33 0.15
CA ARG A 306 -16.18 14.54 0.38
C ARG A 306 -15.87 15.26 -0.92
N GLU A 307 -15.48 14.54 -1.98
CA GLU A 307 -15.27 15.13 -3.30
C GLU A 307 -16.53 15.83 -3.84
N GLU A 308 -17.69 15.20 -3.64
CA GLU A 308 -18.97 15.75 -4.08
C GLU A 308 -19.39 16.97 -3.27
N ILE A 309 -19.13 16.99 -1.95
CA ILE A 309 -19.43 18.12 -1.06
C ILE A 309 -18.68 19.38 -1.48
N GLU A 310 -17.44 19.27 -1.96
CA GLU A 310 -16.66 20.41 -2.46
C GLU A 310 -17.35 21.16 -3.62
N THR A 311 -18.30 20.53 -4.30
CA THR A 311 -19.03 21.10 -5.44
C THR A 311 -20.42 21.62 -5.07
N LEU A 312 -20.86 21.48 -3.81
CA LEU A 312 -22.12 21.97 -3.28
C LEU A 312 -22.00 23.45 -2.84
N ASP A 313 -23.13 24.12 -2.70
CA ASP A 313 -23.13 25.42 -2.02
C ASP A 313 -22.90 25.24 -0.49
N ALA A 314 -22.61 26.35 0.20
CA ALA A 314 -22.23 26.33 1.61
C ALA A 314 -23.30 25.70 2.52
N ASP A 315 -24.58 25.96 2.26
CA ASP A 315 -25.69 25.45 3.06
C ASP A 315 -25.92 23.95 2.85
N GLU A 316 -25.79 23.50 1.60
CA GLU A 316 -25.90 22.10 1.23
C GLU A 316 -24.68 21.30 1.75
N ALA A 317 -23.46 21.86 1.63
CA ALA A 317 -22.24 21.27 2.16
C ALA A 317 -22.33 21.08 3.68
N PHE A 318 -22.78 22.09 4.42
CA PHE A 318 -23.00 21.98 5.86
C PHE A 318 -24.03 20.91 6.24
N ALA A 319 -25.09 20.77 5.45
CA ALA A 319 -26.07 19.72 5.66
C ALA A 319 -25.50 18.32 5.35
N ALA A 320 -24.67 18.18 4.31
CA ALA A 320 -24.04 16.93 3.91
C ALA A 320 -22.98 16.45 4.92
N GLU A 321 -22.30 17.36 5.65
CA GLU A 321 -21.35 17.02 6.72
C GLU A 321 -21.98 16.12 7.82
N ARG A 322 -23.27 16.21 8.05
CA ARG A 322 -23.96 15.31 8.99
C ARG A 322 -23.96 13.86 8.52
N LEU A 323 -24.02 13.65 7.21
CA LEU A 323 -23.89 12.29 6.63
C LEU A 323 -22.47 11.79 6.77
N VAL A 324 -21.48 12.65 6.55
CA VAL A 324 -20.05 12.34 6.76
C VAL A 324 -19.80 11.88 8.19
N HIS A 325 -20.24 12.63 9.19
CA HIS A 325 -20.06 12.26 10.60
C HIS A 325 -20.70 10.93 10.96
N THR A 326 -21.86 10.61 10.39
CA THR A 326 -22.50 9.31 10.61
C THR A 326 -21.65 8.19 10.05
N LEU A 327 -21.16 8.32 8.81
CA LEU A 327 -20.30 7.34 8.16
C LEU A 327 -18.95 7.21 8.84
N GLU A 328 -18.36 8.29 9.33
CA GLU A 328 -17.11 8.26 10.11
C GLU A 328 -17.28 7.45 11.40
N SER A 329 -18.40 7.64 12.10
CA SER A 329 -18.71 6.87 13.31
C SER A 329 -18.88 5.37 13.01
N GLU A 330 -19.60 5.02 11.94
CA GLU A 330 -19.72 3.63 11.49
C GLU A 330 -18.37 3.03 11.08
N ARG A 331 -17.52 3.83 10.42
CA ARG A 331 -16.17 3.44 10.03
C ARG A 331 -15.30 3.10 11.23
N GLU A 332 -15.33 3.91 12.29
CA GLU A 332 -14.56 3.64 13.51
C GLU A 332 -15.01 2.33 14.19
N VAL A 333 -16.32 2.04 14.22
CA VAL A 333 -16.84 0.76 14.74
C VAL A 333 -16.36 -0.41 13.88
N ALA A 334 -16.47 -0.29 12.56
CA ALA A 334 -16.00 -1.33 11.64
C ALA A 334 -14.49 -1.54 11.73
N ARG A 335 -13.73 -0.45 11.91
CA ARG A 335 -12.28 -0.49 12.08
C ARG A 335 -11.88 -1.21 13.38
N ALA A 336 -12.55 -0.93 14.48
CA ALA A 336 -12.28 -1.62 15.74
C ALA A 336 -12.48 -3.14 15.61
N ALA A 337 -13.58 -3.57 14.98
CA ALA A 337 -13.85 -4.98 14.70
C ALA A 337 -12.79 -5.61 13.76
N LEU A 338 -12.31 -4.86 12.76
CA LEU A 338 -11.22 -5.32 11.89
C LEU A 338 -9.92 -5.53 12.67
N LEU A 339 -9.55 -4.63 13.56
CA LEU A 339 -8.33 -4.76 14.36
C LEU A 339 -8.38 -6.00 15.27
N GLU A 340 -9.53 -6.34 15.85
CA GLU A 340 -9.71 -7.60 16.60
C GLU A 340 -9.47 -8.83 15.71
N VAL A 341 -9.90 -8.79 14.45
CA VAL A 341 -9.63 -9.86 13.47
C VAL A 341 -8.14 -9.95 13.16
N LEU A 342 -7.45 -8.84 12.93
CA LEU A 342 -6.02 -8.81 12.63
C LEU A 342 -5.15 -9.21 13.83
N ASP A 343 -5.64 -9.05 15.06
CA ASP A 343 -4.97 -9.47 16.30
C ASP A 343 -5.22 -10.95 16.64
N SER A 344 -6.09 -11.63 15.88
CA SER A 344 -6.46 -13.02 16.16
C SER A 344 -5.40 -14.03 15.67
N ASN A 345 -5.23 -15.12 16.42
CA ASN A 345 -4.42 -16.27 15.99
C ASN A 345 -4.92 -16.87 14.67
N ARG A 346 -6.22 -16.74 14.36
CA ARG A 346 -6.78 -17.19 13.08
C ARG A 346 -6.21 -16.44 11.89
N TYR A 347 -6.02 -15.13 12.02
CA TYR A 347 -5.39 -14.33 10.98
C TYR A 347 -3.92 -14.73 10.77
N LEU A 348 -3.19 -14.94 11.85
CA LEU A 348 -1.80 -15.40 11.76
C LEU A 348 -1.70 -16.78 11.11
N ALA A 349 -2.55 -17.72 11.52
CA ALA A 349 -2.62 -19.06 10.90
C ALA A 349 -2.99 -19.00 9.41
N LEU A 350 -3.86 -18.05 9.02
CA LEU A 350 -4.18 -17.83 7.60
C LEU A 350 -2.98 -17.38 6.79
N LEU A 351 -2.16 -16.45 7.33
CA LEU A 351 -0.93 -16.02 6.64
C LEU A 351 0.07 -17.16 6.51
N ASP A 352 0.21 -18.01 7.54
CA ASP A 352 1.08 -19.19 7.51
C ASP A 352 0.60 -20.21 6.48
N ALA A 353 -0.70 -20.52 6.47
CA ALA A 353 -1.31 -21.41 5.48
C ALA A 353 -1.17 -20.89 4.04
N LEU A 354 -1.22 -19.56 3.86
CA LEU A 354 -0.98 -18.95 2.55
C LEU A 354 0.50 -19.02 2.15
N GLY A 355 1.43 -18.93 3.11
CA GLY A 355 2.86 -19.14 2.92
C GLY A 355 3.16 -20.58 2.48
N GLU A 356 2.63 -21.57 3.21
CA GLU A 356 2.73 -22.99 2.83
C GLU A 356 2.14 -23.25 1.44
N ALA A 357 1.02 -22.62 1.11
CA ALA A 357 0.39 -22.73 -0.20
C ALA A 357 1.21 -22.10 -1.32
N ALA A 358 2.00 -21.08 -1.02
CA ALA A 358 2.90 -20.44 -1.97
C ALA A 358 4.15 -21.32 -2.22
N ASP A 359 4.70 -21.90 -1.17
CA ASP A 359 5.91 -22.74 -1.27
C ASP A 359 5.59 -24.13 -1.85
N GLN A 360 4.49 -24.75 -1.42
CA GLN A 360 4.12 -26.13 -1.77
C GLN A 360 2.61 -26.26 -2.07
N PRO A 361 2.13 -25.78 -3.24
CA PRO A 361 0.74 -25.97 -3.64
C PRO A 361 0.40 -27.46 -3.75
N ARG A 362 -0.67 -27.92 -3.10
CA ARG A 362 -1.08 -29.32 -3.09
C ARG A 362 -1.75 -29.72 -4.42
N PRO A 363 -1.16 -30.62 -5.22
CA PRO A 363 -1.72 -31.00 -6.53
C PRO A 363 -2.95 -31.91 -6.41
N SER A 364 -3.86 -31.84 -7.38
CA SER A 364 -5.01 -32.75 -7.51
C SER A 364 -4.62 -34.14 -8.05
N GLY A 365 -3.42 -34.29 -8.56
CA GLY A 365 -3.02 -35.49 -9.33
C GLY A 365 -3.58 -35.51 -10.75
N ARG A 366 -4.40 -34.56 -11.18
CA ARG A 366 -4.99 -34.47 -12.51
C ARG A 366 -4.12 -33.61 -13.44
N SER A 367 -3.90 -34.07 -14.66
CA SER A 367 -3.26 -33.26 -15.70
C SER A 367 -4.33 -32.42 -16.41
N VAL A 368 -4.35 -31.10 -16.14
CA VAL A 368 -5.29 -30.16 -16.77
C VAL A 368 -4.50 -29.02 -17.42
N GLY A 369 -4.73 -28.79 -18.71
CA GLY A 369 -4.07 -27.71 -19.43
C GLY A 369 -4.59 -26.32 -19.01
N LEU A 370 -3.69 -25.39 -18.68
CA LEU A 370 -4.07 -24.01 -18.32
C LEU A 370 -4.80 -23.30 -19.48
N ALA A 371 -4.42 -23.58 -20.74
CA ALA A 371 -5.09 -23.04 -21.92
C ALA A 371 -6.55 -23.55 -22.04
N ASP A 372 -6.80 -24.81 -21.66
CA ASP A 372 -8.16 -25.39 -21.72
C ASP A 372 -9.05 -24.80 -20.63
N LEU A 373 -8.48 -24.58 -19.42
CA LEU A 373 -9.18 -23.86 -18.34
C LEU A 373 -9.57 -22.44 -18.78
N ALA A 374 -8.63 -21.72 -19.43
CA ALA A 374 -8.89 -20.37 -19.92
C ALA A 374 -9.93 -20.35 -21.06
N ARG A 375 -9.89 -21.32 -21.96
CA ARG A 375 -10.88 -21.51 -23.01
C ARG A 375 -12.27 -21.73 -22.42
N SER A 376 -12.38 -22.61 -21.44
CA SER A 376 -13.64 -22.90 -20.73
C SER A 376 -14.19 -21.67 -20.01
N ALA A 377 -13.34 -20.96 -19.25
CA ALA A 377 -13.74 -19.75 -18.56
C ALA A 377 -14.19 -18.63 -19.52
N PHE A 378 -13.55 -18.50 -20.67
CA PHE A 378 -13.96 -17.56 -21.72
C PHE A 378 -15.27 -17.98 -22.39
N ALA A 379 -15.51 -19.27 -22.62
CA ALA A 379 -16.77 -19.79 -23.14
C ALA A 379 -17.94 -19.48 -22.20
N ASP A 380 -17.78 -19.69 -20.90
CA ASP A 380 -18.74 -19.32 -19.85
C ASP A 380 -19.05 -17.81 -19.87
N LEU A 381 -18.01 -16.97 -19.96
CA LEU A 381 -18.17 -15.52 -20.05
C LEU A 381 -18.95 -15.12 -21.32
N ARG A 382 -18.64 -15.73 -22.45
CA ARG A 382 -19.38 -15.50 -23.72
C ARG A 382 -20.85 -15.89 -23.61
N LYS A 383 -21.13 -17.02 -22.98
CA LYS A 383 -22.53 -17.49 -22.75
C LYS A 383 -23.30 -16.46 -21.93
N THR A 384 -22.70 -15.98 -20.83
CA THR A 384 -23.31 -14.94 -19.98
C THR A 384 -23.56 -13.64 -20.76
N ALA A 385 -22.55 -13.17 -21.52
CA ALA A 385 -22.67 -11.94 -22.29
C ALA A 385 -23.70 -12.02 -23.45
N LYS A 386 -23.90 -13.20 -24.04
CA LYS A 386 -24.93 -13.43 -25.06
C LYS A 386 -26.34 -13.39 -24.49
N GLY A 387 -26.52 -13.74 -23.22
CA GLY A 387 -27.82 -13.71 -22.56
C GLY A 387 -28.24 -12.30 -22.10
N LEU A 388 -27.39 -11.29 -22.26
CA LEU A 388 -27.74 -9.91 -21.92
C LEU A 388 -28.63 -9.29 -22.98
N GLY A 389 -29.75 -8.72 -22.55
CA GLY A 389 -30.62 -7.90 -23.38
C GLY A 389 -30.00 -6.53 -23.72
N PRO A 390 -30.73 -5.70 -24.51
CA PRO A 390 -30.27 -4.35 -24.88
C PRO A 390 -30.19 -3.39 -23.67
N ARG A 391 -30.92 -3.68 -22.60
CA ARG A 391 -30.91 -2.94 -21.34
C ARG A 391 -30.75 -3.92 -20.17
N PRO A 392 -29.52 -4.42 -19.92
CA PRO A 392 -29.30 -5.40 -18.87
C PRO A 392 -29.57 -4.83 -17.49
N SER A 393 -30.13 -5.64 -16.59
CA SER A 393 -30.33 -5.26 -15.18
C SER A 393 -28.97 -5.17 -14.44
N ASP A 394 -28.99 -4.58 -13.23
CA ASP A 394 -27.79 -4.51 -12.39
C ASP A 394 -27.30 -5.89 -12.00
N GLU A 395 -28.21 -6.80 -11.70
CA GLU A 395 -27.89 -8.21 -11.39
C GLU A 395 -27.24 -8.93 -12.57
N GLU A 396 -27.70 -8.65 -13.81
CA GLU A 396 -27.13 -9.22 -15.02
C GLU A 396 -25.71 -8.69 -15.25
N LEU A 397 -25.48 -7.40 -15.04
CA LEU A 397 -24.14 -6.80 -15.11
C LEU A 397 -23.24 -7.30 -13.97
N HIS A 398 -23.78 -7.53 -12.78
CA HIS A 398 -23.05 -8.15 -11.68
C HIS A 398 -22.63 -9.59 -12.02
N ARG A 399 -23.52 -10.39 -12.59
CA ARG A 399 -23.17 -11.75 -13.08
C ARG A 399 -22.08 -11.70 -14.15
N LEU A 400 -22.17 -10.76 -15.09
CA LEU A 400 -21.12 -10.54 -16.09
C LEU A 400 -19.77 -10.19 -15.44
N ARG A 401 -19.77 -9.32 -14.42
CA ARG A 401 -18.58 -8.95 -13.64
C ARG A 401 -17.92 -10.16 -12.99
N ILE A 402 -18.70 -11.05 -12.37
CA ILE A 402 -18.20 -12.30 -11.76
C ILE A 402 -17.52 -13.18 -12.80
N LYS A 403 -18.15 -13.38 -13.97
CA LYS A 403 -17.60 -14.20 -15.06
C LYS A 403 -16.37 -13.55 -15.70
N THR A 404 -16.35 -12.22 -15.83
CA THR A 404 -15.19 -11.46 -16.33
C THR A 404 -14.00 -11.60 -15.40
N LYS A 405 -14.21 -11.49 -14.07
CA LYS A 405 -13.16 -11.72 -13.06
C LYS A 405 -12.57 -13.13 -13.19
N ARG A 406 -13.44 -14.16 -13.26
CA ARG A 406 -12.98 -15.55 -13.41
C ARG A 406 -12.14 -15.74 -14.67
N ALA A 407 -12.65 -15.29 -15.83
CA ALA A 407 -11.95 -15.43 -17.09
C ALA A 407 -10.61 -14.67 -17.09
N ARG A 408 -10.53 -13.51 -16.42
CA ARG A 408 -9.30 -12.74 -16.28
C ARG A 408 -8.25 -13.51 -15.48
N TYR A 409 -8.59 -14.02 -14.30
CA TYR A 409 -7.65 -14.72 -13.44
C TYR A 409 -7.15 -16.04 -14.04
N VAL A 410 -8.05 -16.81 -14.67
CA VAL A 410 -7.62 -18.01 -15.41
C VAL A 410 -6.73 -17.62 -16.60
N GLY A 411 -7.03 -16.51 -17.28
CA GLY A 411 -6.19 -15.97 -18.34
C GLY A 411 -4.81 -15.51 -17.84
N GLU A 412 -4.71 -14.96 -16.65
CA GLU A 412 -3.42 -14.60 -16.00
C GLU A 412 -2.59 -15.87 -15.74
N LEU A 413 -3.20 -16.95 -15.22
CA LEU A 413 -2.53 -18.25 -15.03
C LEU A 413 -2.02 -18.84 -16.36
N ALA A 414 -2.83 -18.74 -17.43
CA ALA A 414 -2.47 -19.27 -18.74
C ALA A 414 -1.49 -18.36 -19.54
N ALA A 415 -1.24 -17.14 -19.08
CA ALA A 415 -0.39 -16.19 -19.81
C ALA A 415 1.05 -16.67 -19.97
N GLY A 416 1.58 -17.42 -19.01
CA GLY A 416 2.90 -18.03 -19.11
C GLY A 416 3.03 -18.97 -20.32
N THR A 417 2.03 -19.81 -20.55
CA THR A 417 2.05 -20.81 -21.64
C THR A 417 1.58 -20.26 -22.98
N VAL A 418 0.63 -19.32 -23.01
CA VAL A 418 0.01 -18.79 -24.26
C VAL A 418 0.68 -17.51 -24.74
N GLY A 419 1.36 -16.76 -23.85
CA GLY A 419 2.14 -15.57 -24.16
C GLY A 419 1.28 -14.33 -24.53
N LYS A 420 1.81 -13.45 -25.35
CA LYS A 420 1.27 -12.11 -25.68
C LYS A 420 -0.22 -12.06 -26.06
N ARG A 421 -0.80 -13.15 -26.54
CA ARG A 421 -2.24 -13.19 -26.87
C ARG A 421 -3.08 -13.23 -25.60
N ALA A 422 -2.65 -14.02 -24.60
CA ALA A 422 -3.27 -14.07 -23.28
C ALA A 422 -3.13 -12.73 -22.54
N ASP A 423 -1.95 -12.09 -22.60
CA ASP A 423 -1.74 -10.76 -21.98
C ASP A 423 -2.73 -9.71 -22.51
N ARG A 424 -2.95 -9.71 -23.84
CA ARG A 424 -3.94 -8.81 -24.46
C ARG A 424 -5.36 -9.10 -23.98
N PHE A 425 -5.71 -10.38 -23.83
CA PHE A 425 -7.00 -10.78 -23.29
C PHE A 425 -7.16 -10.29 -21.84
N VAL A 426 -6.17 -10.55 -20.98
CA VAL A 426 -6.13 -10.11 -19.59
C VAL A 426 -6.29 -8.60 -19.47
N LYS A 427 -5.55 -7.81 -20.29
CA LYS A 427 -5.68 -6.34 -20.33
C LYS A 427 -7.11 -5.90 -20.68
N ARG A 428 -7.77 -6.55 -21.64
CA ARG A 428 -9.15 -6.21 -22.03
C ARG A 428 -10.17 -6.66 -21.01
N ALA A 429 -9.93 -7.80 -20.34
CA ALA A 429 -10.76 -8.29 -19.27
C ALA A 429 -10.69 -7.37 -18.04
N ARG A 430 -9.50 -6.83 -17.73
CA ARG A 430 -9.32 -5.82 -16.68
C ARG A 430 -10.14 -4.57 -16.97
N ALA A 431 -10.03 -4.00 -18.17
CA ALA A 431 -10.78 -2.81 -18.56
C ALA A 431 -12.31 -3.00 -18.47
N LEU A 432 -12.84 -4.17 -18.88
CA LEU A 432 -14.26 -4.47 -18.70
C LEU A 432 -14.62 -4.63 -17.21
N GLN A 433 -13.75 -5.26 -16.42
CA GLN A 433 -13.97 -5.45 -14.99
C GLN A 433 -13.99 -4.11 -14.23
N GLU A 434 -13.17 -3.14 -14.62
CA GLU A 434 -13.14 -1.77 -14.06
C GLU A 434 -14.46 -1.05 -14.32
N LEU A 435 -14.98 -1.08 -15.55
CA LEU A 435 -16.30 -0.51 -15.88
C LEU A 435 -17.44 -1.15 -15.09
N LEU A 436 -17.45 -2.50 -15.02
CA LEU A 436 -18.47 -3.23 -14.25
C LEU A 436 -18.28 -3.04 -12.73
N GLY A 437 -17.06 -2.68 -12.28
CA GLY A 437 -16.76 -2.27 -10.92
C GLY A 437 -17.39 -0.92 -10.61
N ALA A 438 -17.06 0.10 -11.39
CA ALA A 438 -17.61 1.45 -11.23
C ALA A 438 -19.14 1.44 -11.25
N HIS A 439 -19.76 0.65 -12.14
CA HIS A 439 -21.22 0.45 -12.14
C HIS A 439 -21.75 -0.11 -10.81
N GLN A 440 -21.11 -1.16 -10.29
CA GLN A 440 -21.53 -1.81 -9.04
C GLN A 440 -21.34 -0.89 -7.83
N ASP A 441 -20.22 -0.17 -7.80
CA ASP A 441 -19.87 0.76 -6.71
C ASP A 441 -20.91 1.90 -6.67
N ALA A 442 -21.33 2.46 -7.82
CA ALA A 442 -22.38 3.46 -7.91
C ALA A 442 -23.77 2.93 -7.47
N VAL A 443 -24.10 1.65 -7.77
CA VAL A 443 -25.34 1.03 -7.28
C VAL A 443 -25.35 0.94 -5.75
N VAL A 444 -24.23 0.50 -5.16
CA VAL A 444 -24.11 0.38 -3.70
C VAL A 444 -24.14 1.75 -3.02
N ALA A 445 -23.40 2.72 -3.56
CA ALA A 445 -23.37 4.09 -3.03
C ALA A 445 -24.76 4.73 -3.06
N SER A 446 -25.48 4.65 -4.21
CA SER A 446 -26.85 5.15 -4.31
C SER A 446 -27.80 4.55 -3.28
N ALA A 447 -27.73 3.22 -3.07
CA ALA A 447 -28.57 2.53 -2.09
C ALA A 447 -28.26 3.03 -0.67
N ARG A 448 -26.97 3.13 -0.33
CA ARG A 448 -26.53 3.56 0.99
C ARG A 448 -26.89 5.02 1.30
N LEU A 449 -26.74 5.92 0.33
CA LEU A 449 -27.14 7.33 0.46
C LEU A 449 -28.65 7.47 0.71
N ARG A 450 -29.48 6.64 0.04
CA ARG A 450 -30.94 6.63 0.29
C ARG A 450 -31.27 6.14 1.70
N GLU A 451 -30.60 5.10 2.20
CA GLU A 451 -30.77 4.61 3.59
C GLU A 451 -30.40 5.68 4.61
N LEU A 452 -29.25 6.33 4.45
CA LEU A 452 -28.78 7.41 5.32
C LEU A 452 -29.75 8.58 5.32
N SER A 453 -30.23 9.00 4.14
CA SER A 453 -31.22 10.07 4.01
C SER A 453 -32.52 9.75 4.73
N ALA A 454 -33.02 8.51 4.63
CA ALA A 454 -34.24 8.07 5.32
C ALA A 454 -34.10 8.06 6.85
N GLY A 455 -32.88 7.78 7.36
CA GLY A 455 -32.57 7.78 8.80
C GLY A 455 -32.26 9.16 9.41
N THR A 456 -32.05 10.18 8.58
CA THR A 456 -31.61 11.51 9.04
C THR A 456 -32.74 12.52 8.89
N ARG A 457 -33.05 13.30 9.96
CA ARG A 457 -34.06 14.33 9.92
C ARG A 457 -33.50 15.64 9.37
N GLY A 458 -34.26 16.29 8.49
CA GLY A 458 -33.99 17.63 7.96
C GLY A 458 -34.07 17.73 6.43
N ASP A 459 -34.88 18.62 5.91
CA ASP A 459 -35.15 18.76 4.48
C ASP A 459 -33.89 19.07 3.66
N ARG A 460 -32.95 19.84 4.21
CA ARG A 460 -31.66 20.17 3.55
C ARG A 460 -30.78 18.97 3.43
N VAL A 461 -30.74 18.08 4.44
CA VAL A 461 -29.98 16.83 4.38
C VAL A 461 -30.56 15.88 3.34
N ALA A 462 -31.88 15.77 3.29
CA ALA A 462 -32.58 14.97 2.28
C ALA A 462 -32.31 15.51 0.86
N PHE A 463 -32.30 16.82 0.68
CA PHE A 463 -31.99 17.45 -0.60
C PHE A 463 -30.56 17.21 -1.04
N ALA A 464 -29.55 17.41 -0.15
CA ALA A 464 -28.15 17.14 -0.43
C ALA A 464 -27.93 15.65 -0.77
N ALA A 465 -28.53 14.75 0.00
CA ALA A 465 -28.48 13.31 -0.30
C ALA A 465 -29.10 12.98 -1.67
N GLY A 466 -30.21 13.63 -2.04
CA GLY A 466 -30.83 13.47 -3.35
C GLY A 466 -29.91 13.86 -4.51
N ARG A 467 -29.17 14.97 -4.37
CA ARG A 467 -28.16 15.38 -5.37
C ARG A 467 -27.03 14.37 -5.50
N LEU A 468 -26.53 13.87 -4.37
CA LEU A 468 -25.49 12.85 -4.35
C LEU A 468 -25.97 11.54 -5.00
N VAL A 469 -27.21 11.12 -4.71
CA VAL A 469 -27.82 9.96 -5.36
C VAL A 469 -27.90 10.14 -6.88
N GLU A 470 -28.31 11.32 -7.37
CA GLU A 470 -28.40 11.59 -8.82
C GLU A 470 -27.02 11.52 -9.50
N ARG A 471 -25.96 11.96 -8.85
CA ARG A 471 -24.60 11.82 -9.37
C ARG A 471 -24.16 10.37 -9.48
N GLU A 472 -24.43 9.56 -8.46
CA GLU A 472 -24.15 8.11 -8.52
C GLU A 472 -24.98 7.43 -9.62
N GLU A 473 -26.23 7.83 -9.82
CA GLU A 473 -27.04 7.33 -10.94
C GLU A 473 -26.48 7.78 -12.31
N ALA A 474 -25.89 8.95 -12.40
CA ALA A 474 -25.21 9.41 -13.61
C ALA A 474 -23.94 8.57 -13.89
N ARG A 475 -23.09 8.34 -12.88
CA ARG A 475 -21.92 7.44 -12.95
C ARG A 475 -22.33 6.03 -13.38
N ARG A 476 -23.42 5.50 -12.80
CA ARG A 476 -24.00 4.21 -13.16
C ARG A 476 -24.41 4.15 -14.62
N ARG A 477 -25.10 5.17 -15.14
CA ARG A 477 -25.52 5.26 -16.56
C ARG A 477 -24.32 5.31 -17.51
N GLU A 478 -23.31 6.11 -17.18
CA GLU A 478 -22.08 6.21 -17.97
C GLU A 478 -21.34 4.87 -18.03
N ALA A 479 -21.04 4.27 -16.89
CA ALA A 479 -20.37 2.97 -16.83
C ALA A 479 -21.13 1.90 -17.63
N ARG A 480 -22.46 1.84 -17.49
CA ARG A 480 -23.33 0.91 -18.24
C ARG A 480 -23.21 1.13 -19.76
N SER A 481 -23.21 2.36 -20.22
CA SER A 481 -23.14 2.72 -21.63
C SER A 481 -21.82 2.28 -22.31
N ALA A 482 -20.73 2.22 -21.54
CA ALA A 482 -19.40 1.83 -22.02
C ALA A 482 -19.21 0.30 -22.13
N VAL A 483 -20.02 -0.51 -21.40
CA VAL A 483 -19.90 -1.98 -21.34
C VAL A 483 -19.94 -2.66 -22.72
N PRO A 484 -20.87 -2.33 -23.66
CA PRO A 484 -20.94 -3.01 -24.96
C PRO A 484 -19.67 -2.82 -25.80
N LYS A 485 -19.06 -1.63 -25.75
CA LYS A 485 -17.82 -1.34 -26.48
C LYS A 485 -16.62 -2.10 -25.87
N ALA A 486 -16.52 -2.13 -24.55
CA ALA A 486 -15.48 -2.87 -23.84
C ALA A 486 -15.62 -4.38 -24.06
N TRP A 487 -16.83 -4.91 -24.03
CA TRP A 487 -17.12 -6.31 -24.30
C TRP A 487 -16.67 -6.72 -25.72
N ARG A 488 -17.01 -5.97 -26.75
CA ARG A 488 -16.58 -6.26 -28.14
C ARG A 488 -15.06 -6.38 -28.27
N LYS A 489 -14.31 -5.47 -27.58
CA LYS A 489 -12.84 -5.53 -27.56
C LYS A 489 -12.32 -6.76 -26.86
N LEU A 490 -12.91 -7.14 -25.71
CA LEU A 490 -12.56 -8.33 -24.97
C LEU A 490 -12.87 -9.61 -25.78
N GLN A 491 -14.05 -9.67 -26.37
CA GLN A 491 -14.47 -10.82 -27.18
C GLN A 491 -13.51 -11.07 -28.37
N LYS A 492 -13.07 -10.00 -29.07
CA LYS A 492 -12.08 -10.09 -30.15
C LYS A 492 -10.73 -10.61 -29.64
N ALA A 493 -10.28 -10.14 -28.46
CA ALA A 493 -9.03 -10.59 -27.85
C ALA A 493 -9.12 -12.06 -27.41
N GLY A 494 -10.24 -12.46 -26.80
CA GLY A 494 -10.46 -13.83 -26.33
C GLY A 494 -10.53 -14.85 -27.48
N ARG A 495 -11.18 -14.52 -28.59
CA ARG A 495 -11.19 -15.40 -29.79
C ARG A 495 -9.77 -15.63 -30.32
N ARG A 496 -8.85 -14.64 -30.21
CA ARG A 496 -7.47 -14.76 -30.68
C ARG A 496 -6.56 -15.51 -29.70
N ALA A 497 -6.90 -15.49 -28.42
CA ALA A 497 -6.11 -16.14 -27.39
C ALA A 497 -6.48 -17.59 -27.15
N TRP A 498 -7.78 -17.91 -27.27
CA TRP A 498 -8.33 -19.20 -26.85
C TRP A 498 -9.03 -19.99 -27.98
N ALA A 499 -8.88 -19.54 -29.22
CA ALA A 499 -9.39 -20.28 -30.39
C ALA A 499 -8.58 -21.54 -30.65
#